data_25de6eddf46833ea23616290b5696bb1
#
_entry.id   25de6eddf46833ea23616290b5696bb1
#
_cell.length_a   1.000
_cell.length_b   1.000
_cell.length_c   1.000
_cell.angle_alpha   90.00
_cell.angle_beta   90.00
_cell.angle_gamma   90.00
#
_symmetry.space_group_name_H-M   'P 1'
#
loop_
_entity.id
_entity.type
_entity.pdbx_description
1 polymer ?
#
loop_
_entity_poly.entity_id
_entity_poly.type
_entity_poly.pdbx_seq_one_letter_code
_entity_poly.pdbx_strand_id
1 'polypeptide(L)'
;MSPITTAPRPGPRAGLRALLFPLLCAVALLAVTALPATGAPPASPNPVGERDTVVRTDRGLIRGLSHGSYATFDGVPYAAPPTGPLRWRPPVPPAAWRGVRDATTAAQRCVQMPTPGAAAVVGSEDCLYLDVTTPTRSPAGRKRPVLVWLHGGAFLGGSGSDYDAARLAVRGDTVVVTVNYRLGIFGYFGHPALGSAPPFGLADQQAALRWVRANAERFGGDPGRVTLFGESAGALGICAHLTSPTAAGLFQRAVLQSGSCLMSFPRGALGPGTPAYEPFASGHDVRTAGVEAARHLGCTAGGGEEVLTCLRGQSTDRLATAQLMQSFNRPAFGNALLPLAPDQALASGRFHRVPVIQGTNHDEMRMFVGMSLAAFPIRTEVDYRARLVDAFGPAAAAVERRYPAADHPTPALAWAAALTDRSLTCTTLAAGRAMAAHAPRSPLYGYRFSDPDAPVLTGLPANPGFPYGAAHGFEMPYLFSGFPTERPLTDAQRALSDRMVDYWTAFARTGDPNTPGAPFWTALRPSSSPARSVQSLAPGPGGIHPVDAYTTHHCAFWDRQPR
;
A
#
# COMPACT_ATOMS: atom_id res chain seq x y z
N MET A 1 -16.07 77.59 -21.04
CA MET A 1 -14.95 76.59 -21.35
C MET A 1 -15.02 75.56 -20.27
N SER A 2 -15.76 74.46 -20.52
CA SER A 2 -15.91 73.34 -19.60
C SER A 2 -14.94 72.22 -20.00
N PRO A 3 -14.27 71.51 -19.06
CA PRO A 3 -13.45 70.39 -19.38
C PRO A 3 -14.27 69.11 -19.48
N ILE A 4 -14.00 68.38 -20.52
CA ILE A 4 -14.56 67.03 -20.86
C ILE A 4 -13.98 66.01 -19.90
N THR A 5 -14.85 65.38 -19.12
CA THR A 5 -14.50 64.21 -18.30
C THR A 5 -14.56 62.95 -19.17
N THR A 6 -13.42 62.29 -19.41
CA THR A 6 -13.33 60.98 -20.04
C THR A 6 -13.51 59.89 -18.99
N ALA A 7 -14.55 59.07 -19.17
CA ALA A 7 -14.76 57.84 -18.38
C ALA A 7 -13.72 56.78 -18.71
N PRO A 8 -13.26 55.97 -17.74
CA PRO A 8 -12.31 54.87 -18.01
C PRO A 8 -13.02 53.70 -18.68
N ARG A 9 -12.36 53.14 -19.72
CA ARG A 9 -12.77 51.92 -20.41
C ARG A 9 -12.63 50.72 -19.45
N PRO A 10 -13.56 49.75 -19.48
CA PRO A 10 -13.43 48.52 -18.72
C PRO A 10 -12.32 47.66 -19.36
N GLY A 11 -11.34 47.25 -18.54
CA GLY A 11 -10.30 46.27 -18.90
C GLY A 11 -10.89 44.87 -19.15
N PRO A 12 -10.20 44.04 -19.91
CA PRO A 12 -10.70 42.72 -20.23
C PRO A 12 -10.81 41.85 -18.97
N ARG A 13 -12.01 41.35 -18.70
CA ARG A 13 -12.25 40.28 -17.73
C ARG A 13 -11.49 39.05 -18.19
N ALA A 14 -10.42 38.74 -17.52
CA ALA A 14 -9.77 37.42 -17.61
C ALA A 14 -10.77 36.37 -17.14
N GLY A 15 -11.46 35.78 -18.08
CA GLY A 15 -12.25 34.57 -17.85
C GLY A 15 -11.33 33.47 -17.41
N LEU A 16 -11.38 33.14 -16.13
CA LEU A 16 -10.76 31.95 -15.56
C LEU A 16 -11.48 30.73 -16.15
N ARG A 17 -11.05 30.31 -17.35
CA ARG A 17 -11.36 28.98 -17.85
C ARG A 17 -10.58 28.01 -16.97
N ALA A 18 -11.25 27.49 -15.95
CA ALA A 18 -10.85 26.29 -15.26
C ALA A 18 -10.80 25.17 -16.32
N LEU A 19 -9.62 24.94 -16.89
CA LEU A 19 -9.31 23.73 -17.61
C LEU A 19 -9.35 22.59 -16.59
N LEU A 20 -10.50 21.93 -16.50
CA LEU A 20 -10.68 20.63 -15.90
C LEU A 20 -9.85 19.64 -16.72
N PHE A 21 -8.55 19.52 -16.39
CA PHE A 21 -7.77 18.39 -16.81
C PHE A 21 -8.13 17.21 -15.90
N PRO A 22 -8.58 16.09 -16.44
CA PRO A 22 -8.66 14.87 -15.67
C PRO A 22 -7.24 14.49 -15.27
N LEU A 23 -6.95 14.58 -13.99
CA LEU A 23 -5.71 14.12 -13.38
C LEU A 23 -5.68 12.59 -13.54
N LEU A 24 -5.09 12.11 -14.63
CA LEU A 24 -4.72 10.71 -14.81
C LEU A 24 -3.55 10.41 -13.85
N CYS A 25 -3.82 10.33 -12.54
CA CYS A 25 -3.07 9.42 -11.70
C CYS A 25 -3.48 8.01 -12.12
N ALA A 26 -2.85 7.49 -13.17
CA ALA A 26 -2.82 6.08 -13.44
C ALA A 26 -2.00 5.44 -12.31
N VAL A 27 -2.59 5.33 -11.12
CA VAL A 27 -2.16 4.33 -10.15
C VAL A 27 -2.43 3.01 -10.85
N ALA A 28 -1.40 2.20 -11.07
CA ALA A 28 -1.58 0.84 -11.53
C ALA A 28 -2.45 0.10 -10.50
N LEU A 29 -3.74 0.23 -10.66
CA LEU A 29 -4.61 -0.86 -10.32
C LEU A 29 -4.16 -1.97 -11.25
N LEU A 30 -3.52 -3.00 -10.71
CA LEU A 30 -3.43 -4.30 -11.34
C LEU A 30 -4.88 -4.71 -11.64
N ALA A 31 -5.42 -4.17 -12.73
CA ALA A 31 -6.69 -4.62 -13.26
C ALA A 31 -6.40 -6.00 -13.84
N VAL A 32 -6.62 -7.02 -13.04
CA VAL A 32 -6.99 -8.31 -13.59
C VAL A 32 -8.20 -8.01 -14.47
N THR A 33 -7.99 -7.91 -15.78
CA THR A 33 -9.06 -7.80 -16.75
C THR A 33 -9.93 -9.05 -16.56
N ALA A 34 -11.05 -8.89 -15.87
CA ALA A 34 -12.11 -9.88 -15.95
C ALA A 34 -12.50 -9.96 -17.42
N LEU A 35 -12.12 -11.03 -18.08
CA LEU A 35 -12.72 -11.42 -19.35
C LEU A 35 -14.24 -11.40 -19.18
N PRO A 36 -15.02 -10.90 -20.17
CA PRO A 36 -16.47 -10.92 -20.06
C PRO A 36 -16.90 -12.35 -19.77
N ALA A 37 -17.70 -12.52 -18.73
CA ALA A 37 -18.29 -13.80 -18.39
C ALA A 37 -19.21 -14.24 -19.52
N THR A 38 -18.65 -14.94 -20.49
CA THR A 38 -19.43 -15.83 -21.36
C THR A 38 -19.91 -16.94 -20.46
N GLY A 39 -21.22 -17.15 -20.45
CA GLY A 39 -22.02 -18.01 -19.61
C GLY A 39 -21.25 -19.12 -18.87
N ALA A 40 -21.42 -19.20 -17.57
CA ALA A 40 -20.79 -20.19 -16.74
C ALA A 40 -20.98 -21.59 -17.35
N PRO A 41 -19.90 -22.33 -17.65
CA PRO A 41 -20.04 -23.74 -17.93
C PRO A 41 -20.62 -24.42 -16.68
N PRO A 42 -21.38 -25.52 -16.82
CA PRO A 42 -21.86 -26.28 -15.68
C PRO A 42 -20.67 -26.64 -14.79
N ALA A 43 -20.83 -26.44 -13.48
CA ALA A 43 -19.80 -26.69 -12.50
C ALA A 43 -19.11 -28.04 -12.78
N SER A 44 -17.83 -27.99 -13.13
CA SER A 44 -17.02 -29.19 -13.23
C SER A 44 -17.02 -29.88 -11.87
N PRO A 45 -17.13 -31.20 -11.78
CA PRO A 45 -17.02 -31.89 -10.50
C PRO A 45 -15.67 -31.52 -9.87
N ASN A 46 -15.70 -31.17 -8.57
CA ASN A 46 -14.51 -30.82 -7.78
C ASN A 46 -13.38 -31.82 -8.05
N PRO A 47 -12.14 -31.37 -8.31
CA PRO A 47 -11.04 -32.28 -8.49
C PRO A 47 -10.90 -33.18 -7.25
N VAL A 48 -10.65 -34.47 -7.49
CA VAL A 48 -10.52 -35.50 -6.47
C VAL A 48 -9.39 -35.11 -5.52
N GLY A 49 -9.74 -34.62 -4.30
CA GLY A 49 -8.75 -34.25 -3.28
C GLY A 49 -9.12 -33.10 -2.34
N GLU A 50 -10.05 -32.21 -2.71
CA GLU A 50 -10.53 -31.14 -1.83
C GLU A 50 -11.54 -31.68 -0.82
N ARG A 51 -11.26 -31.45 0.48
CA ARG A 51 -12.15 -31.82 1.58
C ARG A 51 -12.55 -30.57 2.35
N ASP A 52 -13.83 -30.45 2.65
CA ASP A 52 -14.32 -29.41 3.53
C ASP A 52 -13.63 -29.47 4.89
N THR A 53 -13.21 -28.32 5.39
CA THR A 53 -12.70 -28.19 6.75
C THR A 53 -13.51 -27.15 7.50
N VAL A 54 -13.88 -27.45 8.76
CA VAL A 54 -14.74 -26.57 9.56
C VAL A 54 -13.98 -26.08 10.77
N VAL A 55 -13.99 -24.74 10.95
CA VAL A 55 -13.35 -24.06 12.09
C VAL A 55 -14.40 -23.21 12.82
N ARG A 56 -14.31 -23.17 14.15
CA ARG A 56 -15.16 -22.31 14.98
C ARG A 56 -14.45 -21.00 15.25
N THR A 57 -15.01 -19.88 14.75
CA THR A 57 -14.58 -18.53 15.11
C THR A 57 -15.36 -18.03 16.34
N ASP A 58 -15.02 -16.81 16.82
CA ASP A 58 -15.75 -16.13 17.89
C ASP A 58 -17.20 -15.75 17.49
N ARG A 59 -17.54 -15.79 16.19
CA ARG A 59 -18.87 -15.43 15.66
C ARG A 59 -19.69 -16.61 15.19
N GLY A 60 -19.09 -17.75 14.90
CA GLY A 60 -19.78 -18.95 14.42
C GLY A 60 -18.83 -19.92 13.72
N LEU A 61 -19.42 -21.00 13.19
CA LEU A 61 -18.66 -21.98 12.40
C LEU A 61 -18.49 -21.45 10.97
N ILE A 62 -17.30 -21.70 10.40
CA ILE A 62 -17.00 -21.44 8.98
C ILE A 62 -16.47 -22.70 8.33
N ARG A 63 -16.76 -22.90 7.05
CA ARG A 63 -16.29 -23.99 6.22
C ARG A 63 -15.34 -23.44 5.16
N GLY A 64 -14.09 -23.91 5.14
CA GLY A 64 -13.09 -23.64 4.14
C GLY A 64 -12.77 -24.85 3.28
N LEU A 65 -11.76 -24.73 2.43
CA LEU A 65 -11.26 -25.78 1.54
C LEU A 65 -9.91 -26.30 2.00
N SER A 66 -9.71 -27.62 1.91
CA SER A 66 -8.41 -28.26 2.13
C SER A 66 -7.77 -28.60 0.78
N HIS A 67 -6.57 -28.07 0.55
CA HIS A 67 -5.72 -28.30 -0.61
C HIS A 67 -4.60 -29.33 -0.33
N GLY A 68 -4.85 -30.25 0.58
CA GLY A 68 -3.88 -31.27 1.01
C GLY A 68 -2.84 -30.76 2.00
N SER A 69 -1.88 -29.95 1.58
CA SER A 69 -0.83 -29.38 2.47
C SER A 69 -1.25 -28.13 3.24
N TYR A 70 -2.28 -27.44 2.79
CA TYR A 70 -2.83 -26.24 3.43
C TYR A 70 -4.36 -26.20 3.28
N ALA A 71 -5.00 -25.31 4.05
CA ALA A 71 -6.42 -25.01 3.94
C ALA A 71 -6.61 -23.50 3.78
N THR A 72 -7.64 -23.12 3.02
CA THR A 72 -8.08 -21.73 2.86
C THR A 72 -9.45 -21.53 3.49
N PHE A 73 -9.68 -20.32 4.01
CA PHE A 73 -10.95 -19.81 4.49
C PHE A 73 -11.10 -18.41 3.92
N ASP A 74 -11.89 -18.29 2.86
CA ASP A 74 -12.00 -17.08 2.06
C ASP A 74 -13.32 -16.37 2.36
N GLY A 75 -13.31 -15.04 2.39
CA GLY A 75 -14.50 -14.23 2.66
C GLY A 75 -15.00 -14.33 4.11
N VAL A 76 -14.10 -14.38 5.08
CA VAL A 76 -14.46 -14.41 6.51
C VAL A 76 -14.73 -12.98 7.01
N PRO A 77 -15.96 -12.66 7.50
CA PRO A 77 -16.27 -11.30 7.95
C PRO A 77 -15.58 -10.98 9.28
N TYR A 78 -14.84 -9.90 9.33
CA TYR A 78 -14.25 -9.37 10.57
C TYR A 78 -15.01 -8.15 11.13
N ALA A 79 -15.86 -7.53 10.31
CA ALA A 79 -16.76 -6.44 10.69
C ALA A 79 -18.10 -6.54 9.95
N ALA A 80 -19.12 -5.84 10.45
CA ALA A 80 -20.40 -5.69 9.77
C ALA A 80 -20.23 -4.82 8.49
N PRO A 81 -21.07 -5.04 7.46
CA PRO A 81 -21.06 -4.21 6.25
C PRO A 81 -21.18 -2.72 6.56
N PRO A 82 -20.22 -1.88 6.14
CA PRO A 82 -20.23 -0.43 6.43
C PRO A 82 -21.14 0.34 5.46
N THR A 83 -22.37 -0.11 5.29
CA THR A 83 -23.36 0.43 4.36
C THR A 83 -24.39 1.30 5.06
N GLY A 84 -25.07 2.17 4.30
CA GLY A 84 -26.17 3.01 4.81
C GLY A 84 -25.77 3.81 6.05
N PRO A 85 -26.45 3.62 7.20
CA PRO A 85 -26.13 4.33 8.44
C PRO A 85 -24.72 4.05 8.99
N LEU A 86 -24.09 2.94 8.60
CA LEU A 86 -22.72 2.59 9.00
C LEU A 86 -21.65 3.14 8.05
N ARG A 87 -22.03 3.71 6.89
CA ARG A 87 -21.10 4.43 6.02
C ARG A 87 -20.44 5.57 6.79
N TRP A 88 -19.09 5.65 6.72
CA TRP A 88 -18.27 6.61 7.49
C TRP A 88 -18.48 6.53 9.00
N ARG A 89 -18.59 5.29 9.51
CA ARG A 89 -18.45 4.99 10.93
C ARG A 89 -17.29 4.02 11.15
N PRO A 90 -16.69 4.01 12.35
CA PRO A 90 -15.74 2.96 12.72
C PRO A 90 -16.37 1.57 12.53
N PRO A 91 -15.56 0.55 12.17
CA PRO A 91 -16.08 -0.80 11.98
C PRO A 91 -16.68 -1.35 13.30
N VAL A 92 -17.82 -2.01 13.18
CA VAL A 92 -18.47 -2.70 14.29
C VAL A 92 -18.39 -4.21 14.08
N PRO A 93 -18.32 -5.04 15.13
CA PRO A 93 -18.25 -6.48 14.97
C PRO A 93 -19.44 -7.04 14.16
N PRO A 94 -19.23 -8.08 13.33
CA PRO A 94 -20.33 -8.71 12.62
C PRO A 94 -21.26 -9.43 13.59
N ALA A 95 -22.51 -9.60 13.21
CA ALA A 95 -23.45 -10.43 13.97
C ALA A 95 -22.95 -11.87 14.03
N ALA A 96 -23.14 -12.53 15.18
CA ALA A 96 -22.91 -13.97 15.27
C ALA A 96 -23.93 -14.72 14.42
N TRP A 97 -23.52 -15.85 13.84
CA TRP A 97 -24.40 -16.67 13.01
C TRP A 97 -24.57 -18.09 13.58
N ARG A 98 -25.69 -18.68 13.21
CA ARG A 98 -26.00 -20.09 13.51
C ARG A 98 -25.63 -20.96 12.29
N GLY A 99 -25.35 -22.24 12.52
CA GLY A 99 -24.95 -23.14 11.45
C GLY A 99 -23.51 -22.90 10.97
N VAL A 100 -23.19 -23.42 9.80
CA VAL A 100 -21.87 -23.31 9.16
C VAL A 100 -21.96 -22.31 8.01
N ARG A 101 -21.21 -21.21 8.11
CA ARG A 101 -21.07 -20.23 7.03
C ARG A 101 -20.05 -20.74 6.02
N ASP A 102 -20.36 -20.58 4.75
CA ASP A 102 -19.43 -20.87 3.67
C ASP A 102 -18.31 -19.82 3.62
N ALA A 103 -17.08 -20.29 3.59
CA ALA A 103 -15.84 -19.51 3.46
C ALA A 103 -14.91 -20.20 2.43
N THR A 104 -15.50 -20.63 1.29
CA THR A 104 -14.77 -21.29 0.19
C THR A 104 -14.55 -20.38 -1.01
N THR A 105 -15.10 -19.17 -0.98
CA THR A 105 -15.00 -18.19 -2.06
C THR A 105 -14.63 -16.81 -1.51
N ALA A 106 -13.74 -16.12 -2.21
CA ALA A 106 -13.36 -14.77 -1.86
C ALA A 106 -14.57 -13.82 -1.81
N ALA A 107 -14.60 -12.94 -0.82
CA ALA A 107 -15.60 -11.88 -0.75
C ALA A 107 -15.39 -10.81 -1.84
N GLN A 108 -16.39 -9.96 -2.02
CA GLN A 108 -16.26 -8.79 -2.88
C GLN A 108 -15.13 -7.88 -2.38
N ARG A 109 -14.32 -7.36 -3.30
CA ARG A 109 -13.34 -6.32 -2.96
C ARG A 109 -14.05 -5.03 -2.55
N CYS A 110 -13.40 -4.19 -1.78
CA CYS A 110 -13.94 -2.86 -1.45
C CYS A 110 -14.07 -2.01 -2.72
N VAL A 111 -14.98 -1.03 -2.69
CA VAL A 111 -15.16 -0.11 -3.82
C VAL A 111 -13.83 0.49 -4.22
N GLN A 112 -13.49 0.36 -5.49
CA GLN A 112 -12.20 0.76 -6.09
C GLN A 112 -12.35 2.07 -6.84
N MET A 113 -11.24 2.77 -7.05
CA MET A 113 -11.18 3.86 -8.01
C MET A 113 -11.53 3.31 -9.41
N PRO A 114 -12.45 3.95 -10.16
CA PRO A 114 -12.81 3.46 -11.46
C PRO A 114 -11.63 3.50 -12.43
N THR A 115 -11.47 2.45 -13.22
CA THR A 115 -10.53 2.42 -14.34
C THR A 115 -11.07 3.34 -15.45
N PRO A 116 -10.24 4.16 -16.11
CA PRO A 116 -10.68 4.96 -17.24
C PRO A 116 -11.41 4.11 -18.30
N GLY A 117 -12.64 4.50 -18.66
CA GLY A 117 -13.46 3.75 -19.61
C GLY A 117 -14.24 2.56 -19.04
N ALA A 118 -14.14 2.27 -17.74
CA ALA A 118 -14.97 1.24 -17.11
C ALA A 118 -16.46 1.63 -17.13
N ALA A 119 -17.31 0.69 -17.51
CA ALA A 119 -18.76 0.91 -17.60
C ALA A 119 -19.46 0.92 -16.23
N ALA A 120 -18.83 0.40 -15.17
CA ALA A 120 -19.40 0.28 -13.83
C ALA A 120 -18.34 0.40 -12.74
N VAL A 121 -18.78 0.75 -11.53
CA VAL A 121 -17.97 0.72 -10.33
C VAL A 121 -17.57 -0.72 -10.00
N VAL A 122 -16.31 -0.93 -9.67
CA VAL A 122 -15.78 -2.23 -9.24
C VAL A 122 -15.79 -2.30 -7.72
N GLY A 123 -16.25 -3.42 -7.17
CA GLY A 123 -16.29 -3.68 -5.75
C GLY A 123 -17.61 -3.34 -5.07
N SER A 124 -17.66 -3.52 -3.76
CA SER A 124 -18.84 -3.33 -2.91
C SER A 124 -18.47 -2.59 -1.63
N GLU A 125 -19.43 -1.89 -1.03
CA GLU A 125 -19.26 -1.39 0.33
C GLU A 125 -19.33 -2.52 1.37
N ASP A 126 -20.06 -3.61 1.07
CA ASP A 126 -19.99 -4.85 1.87
C ASP A 126 -18.72 -5.63 1.51
N CYS A 127 -17.60 -5.25 2.14
CA CYS A 127 -16.28 -5.73 1.78
C CYS A 127 -15.34 -6.00 2.96
N LEU A 128 -15.79 -5.82 4.21
CA LEU A 128 -14.92 -5.96 5.38
C LEU A 128 -14.73 -7.44 5.76
N TYR A 129 -14.00 -8.12 4.88
CA TYR A 129 -13.68 -9.53 4.95
C TYR A 129 -12.16 -9.74 4.92
N LEU A 130 -11.75 -10.90 5.37
CA LEU A 130 -10.37 -11.37 5.30
C LEU A 130 -10.35 -12.83 4.83
N ASP A 131 -9.19 -13.25 4.32
CA ASP A 131 -8.94 -14.63 3.94
C ASP A 131 -7.84 -15.20 4.84
N VAL A 132 -7.94 -16.50 5.18
CA VAL A 132 -6.96 -17.20 6.03
C VAL A 132 -6.41 -18.39 5.28
N THR A 133 -5.09 -18.45 5.14
CA THR A 133 -4.36 -19.62 4.61
C THR A 133 -3.53 -20.23 5.74
N THR A 134 -3.71 -21.53 6.00
CA THR A 134 -3.01 -22.23 7.08
C THR A 134 -2.55 -23.62 6.67
N PRO A 135 -1.35 -24.10 7.07
CA PRO A 135 -0.93 -25.47 6.84
C PRO A 135 -1.83 -26.47 7.56
N THR A 136 -2.20 -27.56 6.88
CA THR A 136 -3.07 -28.62 7.45
C THR A 136 -2.35 -29.51 8.46
N ARG A 137 -1.03 -29.69 8.36
CA ARG A 137 -0.23 -30.47 9.30
C ARG A 137 0.39 -29.57 10.34
N SER A 138 0.09 -29.81 11.61
CA SER A 138 0.74 -29.14 12.74
C SER A 138 1.52 -30.16 13.55
N PRO A 139 2.81 -29.90 13.86
CA PRO A 139 3.47 -30.63 14.94
C PRO A 139 2.67 -30.44 16.23
N ALA A 140 2.41 -31.52 16.95
CA ALA A 140 1.61 -31.48 18.17
C ALA A 140 2.10 -30.41 19.15
N GLY A 141 1.20 -29.54 19.59
CA GLY A 141 1.46 -28.53 20.62
C GLY A 141 2.19 -27.25 20.17
N ARG A 142 2.56 -27.10 18.89
CA ARG A 142 3.27 -25.91 18.41
C ARG A 142 2.34 -24.96 17.66
N LYS A 143 2.14 -23.74 18.20
CA LYS A 143 1.45 -22.65 17.51
C LYS A 143 2.39 -21.97 16.51
N ARG A 144 1.86 -21.57 15.35
CA ARG A 144 2.58 -20.92 14.25
C ARG A 144 2.62 -19.41 14.41
N PRO A 145 3.63 -18.70 13.90
CA PRO A 145 3.54 -17.25 13.74
C PRO A 145 2.42 -16.92 12.75
N VAL A 146 1.83 -15.74 12.91
CA VAL A 146 0.77 -15.22 12.05
C VAL A 146 1.30 -14.04 11.26
N LEU A 147 1.16 -14.08 9.94
CA LEU A 147 1.44 -13.00 9.03
C LEU A 147 0.11 -12.35 8.62
N VAL A 148 -0.02 -11.03 8.80
CA VAL A 148 -1.22 -10.28 8.39
C VAL A 148 -0.83 -9.31 7.27
N TRP A 149 -1.38 -9.55 6.08
CA TRP A 149 -1.10 -8.79 4.88
C TRP A 149 -2.05 -7.61 4.71
N LEU A 150 -1.47 -6.43 4.50
CA LEU A 150 -2.16 -5.22 4.05
C LEU A 150 -1.75 -4.92 2.61
N HIS A 151 -2.70 -4.99 1.68
CA HIS A 151 -2.44 -4.77 0.26
C HIS A 151 -2.08 -3.32 -0.06
N GLY A 152 -1.38 -3.11 -1.18
CA GLY A 152 -1.08 -1.82 -1.78
C GLY A 152 -2.24 -1.22 -2.57
N GLY A 153 -1.91 -0.32 -3.52
CA GLY A 153 -2.88 0.31 -4.41
C GLY A 153 -3.28 1.72 -4.02
N ALA A 154 -2.37 2.48 -3.39
CA ALA A 154 -2.52 3.92 -3.06
C ALA A 154 -3.77 4.28 -2.25
N PHE A 155 -4.32 3.35 -1.48
CA PHE A 155 -5.61 3.45 -0.80
C PHE A 155 -6.81 3.69 -1.75
N LEU A 156 -6.66 3.35 -3.03
CA LEU A 156 -7.65 3.53 -4.10
C LEU A 156 -8.11 2.22 -4.70
N GLY A 157 -7.32 1.16 -4.59
CA GLY A 157 -7.59 -0.16 -5.15
C GLY A 157 -6.87 -1.26 -4.41
N GLY A 158 -7.07 -2.51 -4.85
CA GLY A 158 -6.51 -3.72 -4.24
C GLY A 158 -7.54 -4.53 -3.46
N SER A 159 -7.17 -5.77 -3.16
CA SER A 159 -7.95 -6.70 -2.34
C SER A 159 -7.02 -7.69 -1.67
N GLY A 160 -7.38 -8.19 -0.49
CA GLY A 160 -6.66 -9.28 0.16
C GLY A 160 -6.62 -10.54 -0.68
N SER A 161 -7.69 -10.82 -1.41
CA SER A 161 -7.83 -12.00 -2.27
C SER A 161 -6.99 -11.99 -3.56
N ASP A 162 -6.31 -10.87 -3.86
CA ASP A 162 -5.37 -10.80 -4.99
C ASP A 162 -4.03 -11.52 -4.67
N TYR A 163 -3.84 -12.03 -3.44
CA TYR A 163 -2.57 -12.54 -2.92
C TYR A 163 -2.70 -13.99 -2.43
N ASP A 164 -2.35 -14.95 -3.29
CA ASP A 164 -2.27 -16.37 -2.89
C ASP A 164 -1.10 -16.60 -1.92
N ALA A 165 -1.44 -16.83 -0.66
CA ALA A 165 -0.48 -16.98 0.43
C ALA A 165 0.00 -18.43 0.65
N ALA A 166 -0.36 -19.39 -0.21
CA ALA A 166 -0.05 -20.82 -0.03
C ALA A 166 1.46 -21.04 0.18
N ARG A 167 2.31 -20.35 -0.59
CA ARG A 167 3.78 -20.47 -0.46
C ARG A 167 4.29 -20.02 0.91
N LEU A 168 3.84 -18.84 1.39
CA LEU A 168 4.19 -18.34 2.72
C LEU A 168 3.68 -19.28 3.83
N ALA A 169 2.47 -19.81 3.67
CA ALA A 169 1.89 -20.73 4.64
C ALA A 169 2.64 -22.06 4.68
N VAL A 170 2.81 -22.74 3.54
CA VAL A 170 3.36 -24.11 3.48
C VAL A 170 4.86 -24.11 3.74
N ARG A 171 5.65 -23.33 2.95
CA ARG A 171 7.11 -23.28 3.12
C ARG A 171 7.50 -22.64 4.45
N GLY A 172 6.82 -21.57 4.82
CA GLY A 172 7.12 -20.83 6.03
C GLY A 172 6.59 -21.44 7.31
N ASP A 173 5.73 -22.44 7.26
CA ASP A 173 4.98 -22.98 8.42
C ASP A 173 4.32 -21.85 9.22
N THR A 174 3.52 -21.02 8.53
CA THR A 174 2.86 -19.82 9.09
C THR A 174 1.36 -19.82 8.79
N VAL A 175 0.58 -19.17 9.64
CA VAL A 175 -0.79 -18.76 9.29
C VAL A 175 -0.70 -17.41 8.61
N VAL A 176 -1.30 -17.27 7.43
CA VAL A 176 -1.35 -15.99 6.69
C VAL A 176 -2.78 -15.51 6.61
N VAL A 177 -2.97 -14.24 6.92
CA VAL A 177 -4.27 -13.56 6.84
C VAL A 177 -4.12 -12.39 5.87
N THR A 178 -4.93 -12.34 4.82
CA THR A 178 -4.99 -11.20 3.90
C THR A 178 -6.27 -10.42 4.12
N VAL A 179 -6.21 -9.08 4.10
CA VAL A 179 -7.26 -8.22 4.65
C VAL A 179 -7.77 -7.23 3.60
N ASN A 180 -9.09 -7.18 3.41
CA ASN A 180 -9.75 -6.06 2.74
C ASN A 180 -9.98 -4.92 3.73
N TYR A 181 -9.89 -3.67 3.28
CA TYR A 181 -10.21 -2.48 4.06
C TYR A 181 -10.77 -1.39 3.14
N ARG A 182 -11.60 -0.48 3.67
CA ARG A 182 -12.23 0.59 2.88
C ARG A 182 -11.20 1.52 2.26
N LEU A 183 -11.47 1.94 1.03
CA LEU A 183 -10.60 2.71 0.15
C LEU A 183 -11.22 4.05 -0.22
N GLY A 184 -10.41 4.98 -0.69
CA GLY A 184 -10.84 6.26 -1.22
C GLY A 184 -11.80 6.99 -0.28
N ILE A 185 -12.83 7.60 -0.85
CA ILE A 185 -13.85 8.33 -0.07
C ILE A 185 -14.57 7.44 0.95
N PHE A 186 -14.68 6.15 0.72
CA PHE A 186 -15.34 5.24 1.66
C PHE A 186 -14.49 4.97 2.92
N GLY A 187 -13.15 5.00 2.76
CA GLY A 187 -12.19 4.71 3.83
C GLY A 187 -11.58 5.95 4.51
N TYR A 188 -11.51 7.08 3.81
CA TYR A 188 -10.72 8.23 4.27
C TYR A 188 -11.45 9.56 4.22
N PHE A 189 -12.76 9.55 4.02
CA PHE A 189 -13.60 10.74 4.06
C PHE A 189 -13.57 11.40 5.44
N GLY A 190 -13.51 12.74 5.46
CA GLY A 190 -13.69 13.57 6.65
C GLY A 190 -14.60 14.74 6.35
N HIS A 191 -15.41 15.14 7.31
CA HIS A 191 -16.30 16.29 7.25
C HIS A 191 -16.44 16.86 8.65
N PRO A 192 -16.64 18.20 8.84
CA PRO A 192 -16.84 18.77 10.17
C PRO A 192 -17.93 18.08 11.00
N ALA A 193 -19.01 17.64 10.37
CA ALA A 193 -20.10 16.90 11.02
C ALA A 193 -19.71 15.51 11.55
N LEU A 194 -18.59 14.94 11.11
CA LEU A 194 -18.01 13.70 11.65
C LEU A 194 -17.07 13.97 12.84
N GLY A 195 -16.83 15.23 13.19
CA GLY A 195 -15.92 15.61 14.27
C GLY A 195 -14.48 15.18 13.99
N SER A 196 -13.86 14.56 15.00
CA SER A 196 -12.51 13.96 14.92
C SER A 196 -12.55 12.47 14.59
N ALA A 197 -13.44 12.05 13.69
CA ALA A 197 -13.53 10.65 13.29
C ALA A 197 -12.18 10.12 12.79
N PRO A 198 -11.84 8.85 13.10
CA PRO A 198 -10.61 8.23 12.61
C PRO A 198 -10.70 7.98 11.11
N PRO A 199 -9.55 7.83 10.41
CA PRO A 199 -9.55 7.29 9.06
C PRO A 199 -10.10 5.86 9.08
N PHE A 200 -11.26 5.66 8.45
CA PHE A 200 -12.04 4.42 8.59
C PHE A 200 -11.30 3.21 8.03
N GLY A 201 -10.57 3.36 6.92
CA GLY A 201 -9.74 2.29 6.37
C GLY A 201 -8.67 1.80 7.35
N LEU A 202 -8.00 2.70 8.09
CA LEU A 202 -7.07 2.30 9.16
C LEU A 202 -7.80 1.67 10.35
N ALA A 203 -8.99 2.15 10.67
CA ALA A 203 -9.81 1.54 11.73
C ALA A 203 -10.25 0.12 11.36
N ASP A 204 -10.54 -0.14 10.06
CA ASP A 204 -10.83 -1.47 9.52
C ASP A 204 -9.64 -2.41 9.68
N GLN A 205 -8.42 -1.96 9.32
CA GLN A 205 -7.19 -2.73 9.51
C GLN A 205 -6.97 -3.10 10.99
N GLN A 206 -7.22 -2.18 11.92
CA GLN A 206 -7.16 -2.50 13.36
C GLN A 206 -8.26 -3.46 13.80
N ALA A 207 -9.46 -3.40 13.20
CA ALA A 207 -10.51 -4.35 13.50
C ALA A 207 -10.13 -5.76 13.02
N ALA A 208 -9.53 -5.89 11.85
CA ALA A 208 -8.98 -7.16 11.36
C ALA A 208 -7.88 -7.70 12.28
N LEU A 209 -6.97 -6.85 12.76
CA LEU A 209 -5.94 -7.25 13.73
C LEU A 209 -6.55 -7.72 15.07
N ARG A 210 -7.62 -7.09 15.54
CA ARG A 210 -8.36 -7.56 16.73
C ARG A 210 -9.03 -8.91 16.46
N TRP A 211 -9.60 -9.11 15.27
CA TRP A 211 -10.14 -10.39 14.85
C TRP A 211 -9.05 -11.49 14.85
N VAL A 212 -7.89 -11.20 14.30
CA VAL A 212 -6.73 -12.11 14.30
C VAL A 212 -6.37 -12.51 15.74
N ARG A 213 -6.26 -11.54 16.66
CA ARG A 213 -5.99 -11.85 18.08
C ARG A 213 -7.02 -12.77 18.71
N ALA A 214 -8.29 -12.62 18.38
CA ALA A 214 -9.37 -13.43 18.94
C ALA A 214 -9.43 -14.85 18.32
N ASN A 215 -9.01 -15.00 17.05
CA ASN A 215 -9.28 -16.21 16.28
C ASN A 215 -8.03 -16.99 15.82
N ALA A 216 -6.83 -16.43 15.85
CA ALA A 216 -5.62 -17.05 15.30
C ALA A 216 -5.37 -18.47 15.80
N GLU A 217 -5.62 -18.75 17.08
CA GLU A 217 -5.46 -20.08 17.69
C GLU A 217 -6.33 -21.15 17.02
N ARG A 218 -7.51 -20.77 16.51
CA ARG A 218 -8.44 -21.65 15.82
C ARG A 218 -7.88 -22.18 14.50
N PHE A 219 -6.94 -21.43 13.94
CA PHE A 219 -6.23 -21.77 12.70
C PHE A 219 -4.80 -22.29 12.97
N GLY A 220 -4.46 -22.61 14.22
CA GLY A 220 -3.14 -23.08 14.64
C GLY A 220 -2.09 -21.96 14.79
N GLY A 221 -2.50 -20.69 14.75
CA GLY A 221 -1.65 -19.53 14.92
C GLY A 221 -1.44 -19.12 16.38
N ASP A 222 -0.42 -18.32 16.63
CA ASP A 222 -0.10 -17.73 17.93
C ASP A 222 -0.47 -16.24 17.94
N PRO A 223 -1.50 -15.80 18.67
CA PRO A 223 -1.90 -14.40 18.75
C PRO A 223 -0.84 -13.49 19.40
N GLY A 224 0.16 -14.07 20.08
CA GLY A 224 1.34 -13.38 20.61
C GLY A 224 2.50 -13.25 19.62
N ARG A 225 2.36 -13.81 18.41
CA ARG A 225 3.38 -13.76 17.34
C ARG A 225 2.80 -13.30 16.02
N VAL A 226 2.15 -12.14 16.02
CA VAL A 226 1.57 -11.49 14.84
C VAL A 226 2.60 -10.56 14.21
N THR A 227 2.88 -10.76 12.94
CA THR A 227 3.67 -9.87 12.10
C THR A 227 2.77 -9.18 11.09
N LEU A 228 2.71 -7.87 11.14
CA LEU A 228 1.99 -7.06 10.17
C LEU A 228 2.93 -6.77 9.00
N PHE A 229 2.54 -7.13 7.77
CA PHE A 229 3.34 -6.90 6.59
C PHE A 229 2.50 -6.35 5.43
N GLY A 230 3.12 -5.55 4.57
CA GLY A 230 2.40 -4.91 3.47
C GLY A 230 3.33 -4.13 2.56
N GLU A 231 2.84 -3.87 1.36
CA GLU A 231 3.58 -3.16 0.32
C GLU A 231 2.87 -1.84 -0.01
N SER A 232 3.66 -0.81 -0.44
CA SER A 232 3.12 0.47 -0.92
C SER A 232 2.16 1.10 0.10
N ALA A 233 0.89 1.33 -0.26
CA ALA A 233 -0.13 1.84 0.66
C ALA A 233 -0.34 0.92 1.88
N GLY A 234 -0.17 -0.40 1.74
CA GLY A 234 -0.16 -1.33 2.88
C GLY A 234 0.97 -1.03 3.85
N ALA A 235 2.18 -0.75 3.36
CA ALA A 235 3.31 -0.33 4.19
C ALA A 235 3.07 1.04 4.85
N LEU A 236 2.38 1.97 4.17
CA LEU A 236 1.94 3.24 4.79
C LEU A 236 0.91 3.01 5.89
N GLY A 237 -0.01 2.05 5.71
CA GLY A 237 -0.93 1.60 6.77
C GLY A 237 -0.17 1.06 7.97
N ILE A 238 0.88 0.25 7.75
CA ILE A 238 1.75 -0.26 8.82
C ILE A 238 2.48 0.89 9.53
N CYS A 239 2.98 1.87 8.79
CA CYS A 239 3.58 3.06 9.38
C CYS A 239 2.59 3.79 10.30
N ALA A 240 1.33 3.99 9.85
CA ALA A 240 0.29 4.56 10.68
C ALA A 240 0.05 3.72 11.95
N HIS A 241 0.02 2.38 11.84
CA HIS A 241 -0.16 1.52 13.01
C HIS A 241 1.04 1.51 13.96
N LEU A 242 2.27 1.60 13.44
CA LEU A 242 3.46 1.77 14.28
C LEU A 242 3.38 3.03 15.15
N THR A 243 2.76 4.10 14.64
CA THR A 243 2.64 5.39 15.32
C THR A 243 1.27 5.63 15.99
N SER A 244 0.36 4.64 15.93
CA SER A 244 -0.98 4.70 16.49
C SER A 244 -1.05 4.13 17.90
N PRO A 245 -1.42 4.90 18.94
CA PRO A 245 -1.55 4.36 20.29
C PRO A 245 -2.62 3.27 20.40
N THR A 246 -3.66 3.29 19.55
CA THR A 246 -4.74 2.30 19.56
C THR A 246 -4.36 0.97 18.90
N ALA A 247 -3.19 0.89 18.25
CA ALA A 247 -2.63 -0.34 17.71
C ALA A 247 -1.73 -1.10 18.70
N ALA A 248 -1.53 -0.56 19.90
CA ALA A 248 -0.67 -1.15 20.92
C ALA A 248 -1.05 -2.63 21.19
N GLY A 249 -0.05 -3.53 21.06
CA GLY A 249 -0.21 -4.95 21.30
C GLY A 249 -1.02 -5.73 20.27
N LEU A 250 -1.46 -5.10 19.16
CA LEU A 250 -2.16 -5.82 18.08
C LEU A 250 -1.20 -6.63 17.21
N PHE A 251 0.06 -6.25 17.15
CA PHE A 251 1.13 -6.97 16.44
C PHE A 251 2.45 -6.86 17.21
N GLN A 252 3.37 -7.78 16.97
CA GLN A 252 4.67 -7.87 17.64
C GLN A 252 5.84 -7.62 16.70
N ARG A 253 5.62 -7.58 15.38
CA ARG A 253 6.64 -7.32 14.35
C ARG A 253 6.01 -6.61 13.17
N ALA A 254 6.81 -5.91 12.38
CA ALA A 254 6.34 -5.22 11.19
C ALA A 254 7.30 -5.41 10.01
N VAL A 255 6.76 -5.54 8.80
CA VAL A 255 7.52 -5.55 7.55
C VAL A 255 6.92 -4.51 6.60
N LEU A 256 7.70 -3.48 6.27
CA LEU A 256 7.29 -2.39 5.39
C LEU A 256 8.02 -2.54 4.05
N GLN A 257 7.27 -2.83 2.98
CA GLN A 257 7.80 -3.02 1.63
C GLN A 257 7.43 -1.82 0.77
N SER A 258 8.44 -1.14 0.22
CA SER A 258 8.26 -0.02 -0.73
C SER A 258 7.30 1.08 -0.25
N GLY A 259 7.36 1.39 1.07
CA GLY A 259 6.59 2.45 1.71
C GLY A 259 7.15 2.77 3.10
N SER A 260 7.28 4.04 3.43
CA SER A 260 7.83 4.48 4.71
C SER A 260 7.08 5.67 5.28
N CYS A 261 7.23 5.89 6.59
CA CYS A 261 6.64 7.03 7.29
C CYS A 261 7.12 8.40 6.77
N LEU A 262 8.23 8.44 6.05
CA LEU A 262 8.83 9.66 5.51
C LEU A 262 8.71 9.77 3.99
N MET A 263 8.00 8.83 3.34
CA MET A 263 7.80 8.85 1.90
C MET A 263 7.03 10.11 1.49
N SER A 264 7.47 10.74 0.41
CA SER A 264 6.75 11.88 -0.20
C SER A 264 7.15 12.00 -1.67
N PHE A 265 6.24 12.50 -2.49
CA PHE A 265 6.50 12.75 -3.90
C PHE A 265 6.52 14.25 -4.17
N PRO A 266 7.55 14.79 -4.83
CA PRO A 266 7.59 16.20 -5.19
C PRO A 266 6.51 16.52 -6.23
N ARG A 267 6.22 17.80 -6.39
CA ARG A 267 5.34 18.30 -7.46
C ARG A 267 5.78 17.71 -8.80
N GLY A 268 4.84 17.38 -9.65
CA GLY A 268 5.13 16.85 -10.99
C GLY A 268 5.68 15.42 -11.04
N ALA A 269 5.92 14.75 -9.92
CA ALA A 269 6.49 13.39 -9.88
C ALA A 269 5.66 12.36 -10.64
N LEU A 270 4.34 12.45 -10.55
CA LEU A 270 3.38 11.54 -11.20
C LEU A 270 2.80 12.11 -12.50
N GLY A 271 3.34 13.23 -12.98
CA GLY A 271 2.93 13.93 -14.19
C GLY A 271 2.98 15.45 -14.03
N PRO A 272 3.17 16.23 -15.12
CA PRO A 272 3.28 17.70 -15.04
C PRO A 272 2.07 18.31 -14.34
N GLY A 273 2.34 19.28 -13.48
CA GLY A 273 1.31 20.01 -12.76
C GLY A 273 0.62 19.23 -11.63
N THR A 274 0.94 17.95 -11.41
CA THR A 274 0.42 17.23 -10.24
C THR A 274 0.98 17.87 -8.96
N PRO A 275 0.15 18.10 -7.93
CA PRO A 275 0.65 18.63 -6.66
C PRO A 275 1.63 17.65 -6.00
N ALA A 276 2.46 18.16 -5.09
CA ALA A 276 3.24 17.31 -4.21
C ALA A 276 2.30 16.38 -3.41
N TYR A 277 2.75 15.17 -3.16
CA TYR A 277 1.96 14.17 -2.45
C TYR A 277 2.65 13.77 -1.14
N GLU A 278 1.94 13.99 -0.05
CA GLU A 278 2.26 13.48 1.28
C GLU A 278 1.27 12.35 1.61
N PRO A 279 1.73 11.18 2.06
CA PRO A 279 0.85 10.03 2.29
C PRO A 279 -0.18 10.22 3.40
N PHE A 280 0.06 11.19 4.29
CA PHE A 280 -0.81 11.50 5.42
C PHE A 280 -1.27 12.95 5.33
N ALA A 281 -2.53 13.19 5.56
CA ALA A 281 -3.13 14.53 5.51
C ALA A 281 -3.51 15.04 6.91
N SER A 282 -3.53 16.35 7.11
CA SER A 282 -4.09 16.89 8.35
C SER A 282 -5.60 16.64 8.41
N GLY A 283 -6.13 16.43 9.62
CA GLY A 283 -7.59 16.33 9.80
C GLY A 283 -8.33 17.59 9.34
N HIS A 284 -7.66 18.75 9.35
CA HIS A 284 -8.20 20.01 8.80
C HIS A 284 -8.40 19.91 7.29
N ASP A 285 -7.36 19.51 6.55
CA ASP A 285 -7.39 19.42 5.08
C ASP A 285 -8.45 18.43 4.60
N VAL A 286 -8.52 17.25 5.26
CA VAL A 286 -9.51 16.23 4.91
C VAL A 286 -10.94 16.72 5.18
N ARG A 287 -11.19 17.47 6.28
CA ARG A 287 -12.51 18.06 6.53
C ARG A 287 -12.85 19.15 5.53
N THR A 288 -11.88 19.96 5.13
CA THR A 288 -12.06 20.98 4.08
C THR A 288 -12.45 20.33 2.75
N ALA A 289 -11.72 19.26 2.33
CA ALA A 289 -12.08 18.47 1.16
C ALA A 289 -13.49 17.86 1.28
N GLY A 290 -13.90 17.45 2.48
CA GLY A 290 -15.25 16.93 2.73
C GLY A 290 -16.35 17.96 2.55
N VAL A 291 -16.13 19.21 2.93
CA VAL A 291 -17.08 20.31 2.67
C VAL A 291 -17.22 20.55 1.16
N GLU A 292 -16.12 20.52 0.40
CA GLU A 292 -16.17 20.64 -1.06
C GLU A 292 -16.89 19.47 -1.71
N ALA A 293 -16.64 18.24 -1.23
CA ALA A 293 -17.33 17.05 -1.70
C ALA A 293 -18.85 17.13 -1.41
N ALA A 294 -19.24 17.58 -0.22
CA ALA A 294 -20.65 17.78 0.14
C ALA A 294 -21.33 18.79 -0.79
N ARG A 295 -20.64 19.89 -1.11
CA ARG A 295 -21.11 20.93 -2.05
C ARG A 295 -21.29 20.37 -3.45
N HIS A 296 -20.29 19.62 -3.94
CA HIS A 296 -20.33 18.95 -5.25
C HIS A 296 -21.49 17.95 -5.36
N LEU A 297 -21.81 17.26 -4.27
CA LEU A 297 -22.89 16.28 -4.20
C LEU A 297 -24.27 16.89 -3.92
N GLY A 298 -24.36 18.21 -3.70
CA GLY A 298 -25.62 18.89 -3.40
C GLY A 298 -26.10 18.71 -1.95
N CYS A 299 -25.22 18.27 -1.03
CA CYS A 299 -25.54 18.01 0.37
C CYS A 299 -25.09 19.18 1.26
N THR A 300 -25.78 20.34 1.15
CA THR A 300 -25.40 21.57 1.87
C THR A 300 -26.51 22.15 2.74
N ALA A 301 -27.72 21.58 2.67
CA ALA A 301 -28.86 22.09 3.44
C ALA A 301 -28.89 21.54 4.86
N GLY A 302 -29.29 22.40 5.83
CA GLY A 302 -29.49 22.04 7.23
C GLY A 302 -28.21 22.02 8.07
N GLY A 303 -28.27 21.38 9.21
CA GLY A 303 -27.14 21.18 10.12
C GLY A 303 -26.27 19.98 9.75
N GLY A 304 -25.30 19.68 10.61
CA GLY A 304 -24.33 18.63 10.32
C GLY A 304 -24.92 17.22 10.12
N GLU A 305 -25.97 16.86 10.86
CA GLU A 305 -26.63 15.55 10.75
C GLU A 305 -27.42 15.42 9.45
N GLU A 306 -28.11 16.50 9.02
CA GLU A 306 -28.84 16.53 7.74
C GLU A 306 -27.87 16.40 6.56
N VAL A 307 -26.70 17.07 6.61
CA VAL A 307 -25.64 16.93 5.62
C VAL A 307 -25.14 15.49 5.55
N LEU A 308 -24.87 14.86 6.71
CA LEU A 308 -24.43 13.46 6.74
C LEU A 308 -25.50 12.49 6.24
N THR A 309 -26.76 12.75 6.54
CA THR A 309 -27.88 11.95 6.04
C THR A 309 -27.97 12.03 4.52
N CYS A 310 -27.87 13.23 3.96
CA CYS A 310 -27.80 13.45 2.51
C CYS A 310 -26.61 12.70 1.89
N LEU A 311 -25.42 12.85 2.46
CA LEU A 311 -24.20 12.21 1.96
C LEU A 311 -24.28 10.65 2.05
N ARG A 312 -24.78 10.10 3.16
CA ARG A 312 -25.00 8.66 3.32
C ARG A 312 -26.06 8.11 2.36
N GLY A 313 -27.00 8.94 1.95
CA GLY A 313 -28.03 8.61 0.95
C GLY A 313 -27.54 8.61 -0.50
N GLN A 314 -26.30 9.08 -0.78
CA GLN A 314 -25.76 9.04 -2.14
C GLN A 314 -25.48 7.61 -2.57
N SER A 315 -25.73 7.31 -3.86
CA SER A 315 -25.38 6.00 -4.43
C SER A 315 -23.87 5.81 -4.46
N THR A 316 -23.43 4.56 -4.43
CA THR A 316 -22.02 4.19 -4.54
C THR A 316 -21.38 4.77 -5.80
N ASP A 317 -22.09 4.73 -6.94
CA ASP A 317 -21.60 5.27 -8.22
C ASP A 317 -21.35 6.79 -8.17
N ARG A 318 -22.20 7.54 -7.49
CA ARG A 318 -21.99 8.99 -7.31
C ARG A 318 -20.80 9.31 -6.43
N LEU A 319 -20.48 8.45 -5.47
CA LEU A 319 -19.33 8.62 -4.57
C LEU A 319 -18.03 8.08 -5.18
N ALA A 320 -18.09 7.00 -5.96
CA ALA A 320 -16.92 6.31 -6.52
C ALA A 320 -16.36 6.98 -7.79
N THR A 321 -16.52 8.28 -7.96
CA THR A 321 -15.87 9.00 -9.07
C THR A 321 -14.36 9.08 -8.85
N ALA A 322 -13.57 9.09 -9.94
CA ALA A 322 -12.12 9.22 -9.84
C ALA A 322 -11.69 10.44 -9.01
N GLN A 323 -12.39 11.57 -9.19
CA GLN A 323 -12.13 12.80 -8.44
C GLN A 323 -12.34 12.61 -6.93
N LEU A 324 -13.50 12.07 -6.52
CA LEU A 324 -13.80 11.89 -5.10
C LEU A 324 -12.91 10.82 -4.47
N MET A 325 -12.66 9.71 -5.16
CA MET A 325 -11.76 8.67 -4.68
C MET A 325 -10.34 9.22 -4.43
N GLN A 326 -9.79 9.98 -5.38
CA GLN A 326 -8.46 10.60 -5.25
C GLN A 326 -8.39 11.69 -4.18
N SER A 327 -9.48 12.44 -3.97
CA SER A 327 -9.51 13.47 -2.93
C SER A 327 -9.39 12.90 -1.51
N PHE A 328 -9.69 11.61 -1.33
CA PHE A 328 -9.72 10.94 -0.05
C PHE A 328 -8.86 9.66 -0.04
N ASN A 329 -7.64 9.71 -0.58
CA ASN A 329 -6.70 8.58 -0.58
C ASN A 329 -5.56 8.72 0.43
N ARG A 330 -5.72 9.54 1.45
CA ARG A 330 -4.71 9.79 2.49
C ARG A 330 -5.32 9.67 3.88
N PRO A 331 -4.77 8.80 4.74
CA PRO A 331 -5.17 8.75 6.14
C PRO A 331 -4.96 10.09 6.85
N ALA A 332 -5.99 10.56 7.58
CA ALA A 332 -5.92 11.79 8.34
C ALA A 332 -5.24 11.57 9.70
N PHE A 333 -4.32 12.48 10.07
CA PHE A 333 -3.82 12.59 11.45
C PHE A 333 -4.53 13.72 12.23
N GLY A 334 -4.29 13.81 13.54
CA GLY A 334 -4.97 14.74 14.44
C GLY A 334 -6.27 14.18 15.02
N ASN A 335 -6.34 12.85 15.20
CA ASN A 335 -7.46 12.13 15.81
C ASN A 335 -6.93 11.07 16.79
N ALA A 336 -7.84 10.39 17.49
CA ALA A 336 -7.44 9.41 18.52
C ALA A 336 -6.66 8.19 17.97
N LEU A 337 -6.93 7.78 16.71
CA LEU A 337 -6.22 6.67 16.07
C LEU A 337 -4.81 7.09 15.64
N LEU A 338 -4.67 8.29 15.06
CA LEU A 338 -3.41 8.84 14.55
C LEU A 338 -3.23 10.28 15.07
N PRO A 339 -2.77 10.47 16.32
CA PRO A 339 -2.71 11.80 16.96
C PRO A 339 -1.71 12.75 16.30
N LEU A 340 -0.59 12.23 15.81
CA LEU A 340 0.47 12.97 15.13
C LEU A 340 0.63 12.49 13.70
N ALA A 341 1.19 13.33 12.85
CA ALA A 341 1.73 12.88 11.58
C ALA A 341 2.84 11.84 11.84
N PRO A 342 2.89 10.73 11.07
CA PRO A 342 3.83 9.65 11.34
C PRO A 342 5.31 10.05 11.31
N ASP A 343 5.70 11.02 10.48
CA ASP A 343 7.04 11.60 10.47
C ASP A 343 7.38 12.30 11.80
N GLN A 344 6.45 13.09 12.33
CA GLN A 344 6.58 13.75 13.64
C GLN A 344 6.62 12.73 14.78
N ALA A 345 5.81 11.68 14.69
CA ALA A 345 5.79 10.60 15.68
C ALA A 345 7.13 9.85 15.70
N LEU A 346 7.72 9.55 14.53
CA LEU A 346 9.04 8.95 14.44
C LEU A 346 10.14 9.88 14.99
N ALA A 347 10.14 11.13 14.58
CA ALA A 347 11.11 12.12 15.03
C ALA A 347 11.10 12.33 16.56
N SER A 348 9.92 12.18 17.19
CA SER A 348 9.74 12.29 18.65
C SER A 348 9.83 10.97 19.40
N GLY A 349 10.11 9.84 18.74
CA GLY A 349 10.20 8.51 19.36
C GLY A 349 8.86 7.94 19.83
N ARG A 350 7.73 8.47 19.33
CA ARG A 350 6.37 8.05 19.69
C ARG A 350 5.85 6.97 18.73
N PHE A 351 6.45 5.80 18.80
CA PHE A 351 6.04 4.64 18.00
C PHE A 351 6.22 3.33 18.77
N HIS A 352 5.57 2.25 18.31
CA HIS A 352 5.70 0.93 18.91
C HIS A 352 7.08 0.34 18.62
N ARG A 353 7.81 0.00 19.67
CA ARG A 353 9.19 -0.51 19.62
C ARG A 353 9.20 -2.03 19.39
N VAL A 354 8.80 -2.43 18.18
CA VAL A 354 8.82 -3.83 17.72
C VAL A 354 9.97 -4.04 16.73
N PRO A 355 10.42 -5.29 16.52
CA PRO A 355 11.31 -5.62 15.41
C PRO A 355 10.70 -5.22 14.06
N VAL A 356 11.53 -4.68 13.16
CA VAL A 356 11.08 -4.20 11.84
C VAL A 356 12.00 -4.72 10.73
N ILE A 357 11.41 -5.21 9.65
CA ILE A 357 12.03 -5.25 8.32
C ILE A 357 11.46 -4.09 7.51
N GLN A 358 12.29 -3.32 6.83
CA GLN A 358 11.85 -2.34 5.84
C GLN A 358 12.76 -2.37 4.62
N GLY A 359 12.21 -2.05 3.47
CA GLY A 359 13.03 -2.01 2.25
C GLY A 359 12.32 -1.39 1.08
N THR A 360 13.07 -1.29 -0.01
CA THR A 360 12.62 -0.76 -1.29
C THR A 360 13.15 -1.63 -2.42
N ASN A 361 12.58 -1.43 -3.59
CA ASN A 361 13.10 -1.98 -4.83
C ASN A 361 14.15 -1.01 -5.43
N HIS A 362 15.09 -1.55 -6.20
CA HIS A 362 16.19 -0.76 -6.76
C HIS A 362 15.69 0.32 -7.72
N ASP A 363 14.66 0.04 -8.49
CA ASP A 363 14.17 0.85 -9.61
C ASP A 363 12.73 1.34 -9.41
N GLU A 364 12.33 1.61 -8.17
CA GLU A 364 10.95 1.89 -7.73
C GLU A 364 10.12 2.70 -8.74
N MET A 365 10.63 3.86 -9.14
CA MET A 365 9.85 4.81 -9.94
C MET A 365 9.78 4.47 -11.42
N ARG A 366 10.48 3.44 -11.90
CA ARG A 366 10.34 3.01 -13.29
C ARG A 366 8.92 2.54 -13.64
N MET A 367 8.21 1.92 -12.69
CA MET A 367 6.81 1.58 -12.89
C MET A 367 5.95 2.83 -13.13
N PHE A 368 5.99 3.80 -12.24
CA PHE A 368 5.15 5.01 -12.32
C PHE A 368 5.50 5.87 -13.53
N VAL A 369 6.80 6.03 -13.80
CA VAL A 369 7.27 6.75 -15.00
C VAL A 369 6.82 6.03 -16.26
N GLY A 370 7.01 4.71 -16.37
CA GLY A 370 6.60 3.90 -17.53
C GLY A 370 5.10 4.01 -17.82
N MET A 371 4.27 3.98 -16.78
CA MET A 371 2.83 4.16 -16.90
C MET A 371 2.42 5.56 -17.38
N SER A 372 3.19 6.59 -17.04
CA SER A 372 2.87 7.98 -17.36
C SER A 372 3.39 8.45 -18.72
N LEU A 373 4.37 7.76 -19.33
CA LEU A 373 5.07 8.23 -20.53
C LEU A 373 4.17 8.37 -21.76
N ALA A 374 3.09 7.60 -21.87
CA ALA A 374 2.16 7.74 -22.99
C ALA A 374 1.44 9.11 -22.96
N ALA A 375 1.08 9.58 -21.77
CA ALA A 375 0.42 10.87 -21.57
C ALA A 375 1.42 12.02 -21.40
N PHE A 376 2.58 11.74 -20.82
CA PHE A 376 3.58 12.74 -20.41
C PHE A 376 4.99 12.29 -20.80
N PRO A 377 5.33 12.31 -22.09
CA PRO A 377 6.60 11.80 -22.60
C PRO A 377 7.81 12.58 -22.05
N ILE A 378 8.91 11.86 -21.83
CA ILE A 378 10.23 12.39 -21.47
C ILE A 378 11.22 11.80 -22.48
N ARG A 379 11.33 12.42 -23.65
CA ARG A 379 12.13 11.90 -24.78
C ARG A 379 13.47 12.59 -24.94
N THR A 380 13.56 13.82 -24.48
CA THR A 380 14.73 14.68 -24.64
C THR A 380 15.23 15.19 -23.29
N GLU A 381 16.49 15.68 -23.28
CA GLU A 381 17.01 16.40 -22.11
C GLU A 381 16.19 17.65 -21.76
N VAL A 382 15.57 18.29 -22.75
CA VAL A 382 14.71 19.45 -22.53
C VAL A 382 13.47 19.04 -21.73
N ASP A 383 12.84 17.91 -22.09
CA ASP A 383 11.71 17.35 -21.34
C ASP A 383 12.13 17.04 -19.90
N TYR A 384 13.29 16.39 -19.74
CA TYR A 384 13.83 16.04 -18.43
C TYR A 384 14.08 17.27 -17.56
N ARG A 385 14.76 18.31 -18.10
CA ARG A 385 14.99 19.57 -17.38
C ARG A 385 13.69 20.25 -16.97
N ALA A 386 12.68 20.23 -17.84
CA ALA A 386 11.36 20.76 -17.51
C ALA A 386 10.73 20.02 -16.29
N ARG A 387 10.88 18.69 -16.21
CA ARG A 387 10.45 17.91 -15.03
C ARG A 387 11.22 18.30 -13.78
N LEU A 388 12.54 18.44 -13.89
CA LEU A 388 13.37 18.84 -12.75
C LEU A 388 12.98 20.22 -12.22
N VAL A 389 12.70 21.17 -13.11
CA VAL A 389 12.28 22.52 -12.72
C VAL A 389 10.91 22.51 -12.04
N ASP A 390 9.92 21.75 -12.56
CA ASP A 390 8.60 21.62 -11.93
C ASP A 390 8.69 20.97 -10.54
N ALA A 391 9.54 19.96 -10.38
CA ALA A 391 9.64 19.18 -9.14
C ALA A 391 10.53 19.83 -8.07
N PHE A 392 11.63 20.45 -8.48
CA PHE A 392 12.69 20.85 -7.55
C PHE A 392 13.01 22.35 -7.60
N GLY A 393 12.36 23.11 -8.48
CA GLY A 393 12.53 24.58 -8.56
C GLY A 393 14.01 24.99 -8.59
N PRO A 394 14.48 25.80 -7.61
CA PRO A 394 15.87 26.25 -7.54
C PRO A 394 16.92 25.14 -7.39
N ALA A 395 16.53 23.97 -6.87
CA ALA A 395 17.41 22.83 -6.72
C ALA A 395 17.58 22.00 -8.01
N ALA A 396 16.79 22.26 -9.07
CA ALA A 396 16.76 21.49 -10.31
C ALA A 396 18.17 21.28 -10.92
N ALA A 397 18.98 22.34 -11.02
CA ALA A 397 20.34 22.25 -11.55
C ALA A 397 21.28 21.38 -10.68
N ALA A 398 21.06 21.32 -9.38
CA ALA A 398 21.83 20.46 -8.50
C ALA A 398 21.42 18.99 -8.65
N VAL A 399 20.11 18.73 -8.85
CA VAL A 399 19.60 17.39 -9.15
C VAL A 399 20.10 16.92 -10.52
N GLU A 400 20.06 17.77 -11.57
CA GLU A 400 20.58 17.44 -12.90
C GLU A 400 22.06 17.03 -12.86
N ARG A 401 22.89 17.77 -12.13
CA ARG A 401 24.31 17.40 -11.95
C ARG A 401 24.48 16.07 -11.22
N ARG A 402 23.55 15.67 -10.38
CA ARG A 402 23.60 14.40 -9.65
C ARG A 402 23.09 13.22 -10.49
N TYR A 403 22.13 13.49 -11.37
CA TYR A 403 21.51 12.53 -12.28
C TYR A 403 21.56 13.06 -13.72
N PRO A 404 22.77 13.14 -14.36
CA PRO A 404 22.86 13.62 -15.72
C PRO A 404 22.11 12.69 -16.68
N ALA A 405 21.30 13.23 -17.59
CA ALA A 405 20.60 12.41 -18.57
C ALA A 405 21.55 11.56 -19.42
N ALA A 406 22.76 12.05 -19.67
CA ALA A 406 23.80 11.33 -20.42
C ALA A 406 24.33 10.06 -19.74
N ASP A 407 24.20 9.95 -18.43
CA ASP A 407 24.61 8.76 -17.66
C ASP A 407 23.55 7.66 -17.65
N HIS A 408 22.40 7.90 -18.27
CA HIS A 408 21.27 6.97 -18.33
C HIS A 408 20.92 6.62 -19.79
N PRO A 409 20.44 5.40 -20.06
CA PRO A 409 20.00 5.00 -21.41
C PRO A 409 18.94 5.91 -22.02
N THR A 410 18.09 6.53 -21.20
CA THR A 410 17.09 7.51 -21.62
C THR A 410 16.89 8.61 -20.56
N PRO A 411 16.48 9.83 -20.94
CA PRO A 411 16.15 10.89 -19.98
C PRO A 411 15.04 10.49 -19.00
N ALA A 412 14.12 9.63 -19.42
CA ALA A 412 13.07 9.08 -18.54
C ALA A 412 13.63 8.21 -17.40
N LEU A 413 14.72 7.47 -17.66
CA LEU A 413 15.40 6.68 -16.63
C LEU A 413 16.18 7.56 -15.65
N ALA A 414 16.78 8.66 -16.10
CA ALA A 414 17.38 9.66 -15.20
C ALA A 414 16.33 10.24 -14.23
N TRP A 415 15.14 10.57 -14.77
CA TRP A 415 14.00 11.02 -13.97
C TRP A 415 13.55 9.97 -12.97
N ALA A 416 13.36 8.72 -13.41
CA ALA A 416 12.96 7.61 -12.53
C ALA A 416 13.98 7.36 -11.41
N ALA A 417 15.29 7.44 -11.70
CA ALA A 417 16.35 7.28 -10.71
C ALA A 417 16.31 8.39 -9.65
N ALA A 418 16.22 9.66 -10.08
CA ALA A 418 16.12 10.79 -9.16
C ALA A 418 14.89 10.69 -8.22
N LEU A 419 13.75 10.28 -8.76
CA LEU A 419 12.53 10.08 -7.97
C LEU A 419 12.60 8.85 -7.05
N THR A 420 13.20 7.74 -7.50
CA THR A 420 13.42 6.53 -6.66
C THR A 420 14.18 6.91 -5.40
N ASP A 421 15.28 7.61 -5.57
CA ASP A 421 16.14 8.00 -4.46
C ASP A 421 15.46 9.02 -3.55
N ARG A 422 14.86 10.07 -4.13
CA ARG A 422 14.19 11.15 -3.37
C ARG A 422 12.97 10.68 -2.60
N SER A 423 12.15 9.86 -3.21
CA SER A 423 10.80 9.59 -2.68
C SER A 423 10.71 8.31 -1.85
N LEU A 424 11.47 7.27 -2.21
CA LEU A 424 11.35 5.96 -1.58
C LEU A 424 12.63 5.53 -0.85
N THR A 425 13.77 5.36 -1.55
CA THR A 425 14.94 4.74 -0.94
C THR A 425 15.52 5.58 0.20
N CYS A 426 15.80 6.86 -0.03
CA CYS A 426 16.43 7.70 0.99
C CYS A 426 15.49 8.03 2.14
N THR A 427 14.19 8.15 1.87
CA THR A 427 13.18 8.34 2.92
C THR A 427 13.01 7.09 3.78
N THR A 428 13.08 5.89 3.18
CA THR A 428 13.05 4.62 3.92
C THR A 428 14.28 4.47 4.81
N LEU A 429 15.49 4.76 4.28
CA LEU A 429 16.72 4.74 5.07
C LEU A 429 16.70 5.78 6.20
N ALA A 430 16.16 6.97 5.97
CA ALA A 430 16.02 8.00 6.99
C ALA A 430 15.03 7.57 8.09
N ALA A 431 13.88 6.97 7.72
CA ALA A 431 12.92 6.42 8.69
C ALA A 431 13.57 5.31 9.54
N GLY A 432 14.35 4.43 8.92
CA GLY A 432 15.10 3.39 9.65
C GLY A 432 16.10 3.95 10.64
N ARG A 433 16.86 4.98 10.26
CA ARG A 433 17.78 5.66 11.18
C ARG A 433 17.03 6.28 12.37
N ALA A 434 15.88 6.93 12.11
CA ALA A 434 15.06 7.51 13.17
C ALA A 434 14.52 6.43 14.14
N MET A 435 14.02 5.32 13.60
CA MET A 435 13.56 4.19 14.42
C MET A 435 14.71 3.58 15.24
N ALA A 436 15.86 3.31 14.64
CA ALA A 436 17.02 2.75 15.34
C ALA A 436 17.53 3.66 16.46
N ALA A 437 17.54 4.98 16.25
CA ALA A 437 17.97 5.95 17.26
C ALA A 437 17.07 5.94 18.51
N HIS A 438 15.76 5.82 18.34
CA HIS A 438 14.79 5.83 19.44
C HIS A 438 14.47 4.44 20.02
N ALA A 439 14.80 3.37 19.31
CA ALA A 439 14.53 2.00 19.72
C ALA A 439 15.76 1.07 19.55
N PRO A 440 16.91 1.35 20.20
CA PRO A 440 18.16 0.64 19.94
C PRO A 440 18.14 -0.85 20.33
N ARG A 441 17.14 -1.28 21.10
CA ARG A 441 16.94 -2.70 21.48
C ARG A 441 16.01 -3.45 20.55
N SER A 442 15.23 -2.77 19.69
CA SER A 442 14.36 -3.39 18.70
C SER A 442 15.13 -3.53 17.40
N PRO A 443 15.42 -4.77 16.93
CA PRO A 443 16.20 -4.97 15.72
C PRO A 443 15.45 -4.41 14.52
N LEU A 444 16.19 -3.75 13.63
CA LEU A 444 15.72 -3.24 12.36
C LEU A 444 16.61 -3.81 11.25
N TYR A 445 15.97 -4.33 10.21
CA TYR A 445 16.64 -4.90 9.05
C TYR A 445 16.24 -4.14 7.80
N GLY A 446 17.23 -3.78 6.97
CA GLY A 446 17.01 -3.09 5.70
C GLY A 446 17.22 -4.03 4.52
N TYR A 447 16.38 -3.99 3.49
CA TYR A 447 16.62 -4.70 2.24
C TYR A 447 16.47 -3.78 1.02
N ARG A 448 17.06 -4.24 -0.10
CA ARG A 448 16.82 -3.72 -1.43
C ARG A 448 16.60 -4.90 -2.37
N PHE A 449 15.38 -5.04 -2.89
CA PHE A 449 15.10 -5.99 -3.97
C PHE A 449 15.76 -5.49 -5.25
N SER A 450 16.56 -6.34 -5.89
CA SER A 450 17.52 -5.91 -6.91
C SER A 450 17.58 -6.88 -8.10
N ASP A 451 16.46 -7.53 -8.46
CA ASP A 451 16.41 -8.35 -9.67
C ASP A 451 16.20 -7.45 -10.91
N PRO A 452 17.22 -7.29 -11.76
CA PRO A 452 17.11 -6.44 -12.95
C PRO A 452 16.16 -7.00 -14.01
N ASP A 453 15.91 -8.30 -13.96
CA ASP A 453 15.07 -9.05 -14.90
C ASP A 453 13.80 -9.60 -14.24
N ALA A 454 13.30 -8.91 -13.21
CA ALA A 454 12.05 -9.28 -12.58
C ALA A 454 10.90 -9.30 -13.63
N PRO A 455 10.01 -10.33 -13.60
CA PRO A 455 8.94 -10.42 -14.59
C PRO A 455 7.99 -9.24 -14.47
N VAL A 456 7.61 -8.67 -15.62
CA VAL A 456 6.72 -7.51 -15.67
C VAL A 456 5.34 -7.90 -15.15
N LEU A 457 4.78 -7.05 -14.30
CA LEU A 457 3.44 -7.26 -13.75
C LEU A 457 2.40 -7.05 -14.84
N THR A 458 1.43 -7.96 -14.92
CA THR A 458 0.34 -7.88 -15.91
C THR A 458 -0.43 -6.56 -15.77
N GLY A 459 -0.76 -5.95 -16.91
CA GLY A 459 -1.50 -4.68 -16.97
C GLY A 459 -0.63 -3.43 -17.05
N LEU A 460 0.69 -3.56 -16.90
CA LEU A 460 1.62 -2.47 -17.20
C LEU A 460 1.85 -2.35 -18.72
N PRO A 461 2.22 -1.15 -19.23
CA PRO A 461 2.66 -0.99 -20.60
C PRO A 461 3.81 -1.98 -20.93
N ALA A 462 3.63 -2.82 -21.94
CA ALA A 462 4.59 -3.87 -22.29
C ALA A 462 5.97 -3.29 -22.70
N ASN A 463 5.98 -2.10 -23.29
CA ASN A 463 7.22 -1.42 -23.70
C ASN A 463 7.13 0.09 -23.44
N PRO A 464 7.53 0.57 -22.26
CA PRO A 464 7.57 2.00 -21.97
C PRO A 464 8.80 2.71 -22.58
N GLY A 465 9.63 2.00 -23.36
CA GLY A 465 10.87 2.50 -23.93
C GLY A 465 12.12 2.25 -23.08
N PHE A 466 11.96 1.49 -21.98
CA PHE A 466 13.05 1.03 -21.10
C PHE A 466 12.64 -0.22 -20.31
N PRO A 467 13.60 -1.00 -19.77
CA PRO A 467 13.30 -2.14 -18.90
C PRO A 467 12.82 -1.64 -17.51
N TYR A 468 11.78 -2.28 -16.98
CA TYR A 468 11.29 -1.94 -15.64
C TYR A 468 12.30 -2.28 -14.53
N GLY A 469 13.11 -3.33 -14.70
CA GLY A 469 14.05 -3.77 -13.68
C GLY A 469 13.34 -4.19 -12.40
N ALA A 470 13.93 -3.87 -11.26
CA ALA A 470 13.33 -4.07 -9.95
C ALA A 470 12.40 -2.87 -9.61
N ALA A 471 11.30 -2.72 -10.36
CA ALA A 471 10.36 -1.62 -10.17
C ALA A 471 9.44 -1.84 -8.95
N HIS A 472 8.59 -0.86 -8.63
CA HIS A 472 7.63 -0.91 -7.52
C HIS A 472 6.69 -2.12 -7.61
N GLY A 473 6.58 -2.91 -6.55
CA GLY A 473 5.73 -4.11 -6.49
C GLY A 473 6.29 -5.36 -7.19
N PHE A 474 7.45 -5.28 -7.86
CA PHE A 474 8.01 -6.40 -8.62
C PHE A 474 8.59 -7.52 -7.73
N GLU A 475 8.70 -7.32 -6.44
CA GLU A 475 9.03 -8.36 -5.47
C GLU A 475 7.81 -9.21 -5.07
N MET A 476 6.58 -8.79 -5.38
CA MET A 476 5.35 -9.52 -4.99
C MET A 476 5.29 -10.95 -5.54
N PRO A 477 5.63 -11.24 -6.82
CA PRO A 477 5.67 -12.60 -7.35
C PRO A 477 6.64 -13.54 -6.63
N TYR A 478 7.58 -13.00 -5.85
CA TYR A 478 8.55 -13.77 -5.06
C TYR A 478 8.00 -14.20 -3.69
N LEU A 479 6.94 -13.59 -3.23
CA LEU A 479 6.29 -13.90 -1.95
C LEU A 479 4.95 -14.62 -2.12
N PHE A 480 4.17 -14.25 -3.12
CA PHE A 480 2.83 -14.76 -3.35
C PHE A 480 2.77 -15.66 -4.60
N SER A 481 2.09 -16.81 -4.47
CA SER A 481 1.90 -17.73 -5.58
C SER A 481 0.96 -17.14 -6.64
N GLY A 482 1.15 -17.50 -7.92
CA GLY A 482 0.23 -17.13 -8.98
C GLY A 482 0.05 -15.61 -9.21
N PHE A 483 0.95 -14.78 -8.66
CA PHE A 483 0.86 -13.33 -8.86
C PHE A 483 0.97 -13.00 -10.37
N PRO A 484 0.08 -12.16 -10.92
CA PRO A 484 -0.04 -11.98 -12.36
C PRO A 484 1.20 -11.31 -12.97
N THR A 485 1.94 -12.05 -13.79
CA THR A 485 3.14 -11.58 -14.50
C THR A 485 3.11 -12.07 -15.95
N GLU A 486 3.82 -11.37 -16.83
CA GLU A 486 3.90 -11.74 -18.26
C GLU A 486 4.63 -13.07 -18.52
N ARG A 487 5.48 -13.51 -17.58
CA ARG A 487 6.19 -14.79 -17.62
C ARG A 487 6.42 -15.33 -16.21
N PRO A 488 6.53 -16.65 -16.05
CA PRO A 488 6.86 -17.24 -14.75
C PRO A 488 8.29 -16.90 -14.30
N LEU A 489 8.55 -17.06 -13.01
CA LEU A 489 9.89 -16.96 -12.43
C LEU A 489 10.82 -18.03 -13.04
N THR A 490 12.06 -17.67 -13.36
CA THR A 490 13.14 -18.59 -13.71
C THR A 490 13.57 -19.41 -12.48
N ASP A 491 14.41 -20.44 -12.66
CA ASP A 491 14.93 -21.25 -11.55
C ASP A 491 15.71 -20.40 -10.54
N ALA A 492 16.54 -19.49 -11.00
CA ALA A 492 17.29 -18.58 -10.15
C ALA A 492 16.37 -17.63 -9.37
N GLN A 493 15.30 -17.15 -10.01
CA GLN A 493 14.29 -16.31 -9.38
C GLN A 493 13.44 -17.10 -8.38
N ARG A 494 13.11 -18.38 -8.68
CA ARG A 494 12.45 -19.28 -7.71
C ARG A 494 13.31 -19.54 -6.48
N ALA A 495 14.62 -19.73 -6.67
CA ALA A 495 15.55 -19.89 -5.54
C ALA A 495 15.62 -18.61 -4.67
N LEU A 496 15.61 -17.40 -5.29
CA LEU A 496 15.49 -16.14 -4.55
C LEU A 496 14.15 -16.06 -3.81
N SER A 497 13.05 -16.41 -4.48
CA SER A 497 11.71 -16.44 -3.88
C SER A 497 11.67 -17.35 -2.65
N ASP A 498 12.26 -18.54 -2.72
CA ASP A 498 12.39 -19.44 -1.57
C ASP A 498 13.15 -18.80 -0.42
N ARG A 499 14.23 -18.11 -0.71
CA ARG A 499 15.03 -17.43 0.29
C ARG A 499 14.31 -16.24 0.92
N MET A 500 13.55 -15.47 0.12
CA MET A 500 12.75 -14.37 0.64
C MET A 500 11.65 -14.88 1.58
N VAL A 501 10.94 -15.95 1.21
CA VAL A 501 9.97 -16.60 2.09
C VAL A 501 10.61 -17.07 3.39
N ASP A 502 11.80 -17.70 3.32
CA ASP A 502 12.54 -18.14 4.51
C ASP A 502 12.87 -16.96 5.45
N TYR A 503 13.36 -15.82 4.92
CA TYR A 503 13.66 -14.63 5.70
C TYR A 503 12.41 -14.02 6.36
N TRP A 504 11.32 -13.82 5.61
CA TRP A 504 10.08 -13.22 6.12
C TRP A 504 9.46 -14.09 7.22
N THR A 505 9.45 -15.40 7.04
CA THR A 505 8.83 -16.32 7.99
C THR A 505 9.73 -16.62 9.20
N ALA A 506 11.06 -16.61 9.06
CA ALA A 506 11.98 -16.64 10.19
C ALA A 506 11.81 -15.37 11.05
N PHE A 507 11.75 -14.20 10.42
CA PHE A 507 11.47 -12.95 11.11
C PHE A 507 10.11 -12.98 11.82
N ALA A 508 9.07 -13.49 11.17
CA ALA A 508 7.75 -13.64 11.80
C ALA A 508 7.79 -14.56 13.03
N ARG A 509 8.68 -15.54 13.04
CA ARG A 509 8.85 -16.49 14.14
C ARG A 509 9.61 -15.90 15.32
N THR A 510 10.71 -15.21 15.06
CA THR A 510 11.72 -14.84 16.07
C THR A 510 11.95 -13.34 16.22
N GLY A 511 11.64 -12.52 15.21
CA GLY A 511 12.07 -11.13 15.07
C GLY A 511 13.46 -10.99 14.44
N ASP A 512 14.05 -12.10 13.99
CA ASP A 512 15.33 -12.18 13.29
C ASP A 512 15.11 -12.92 11.97
N PRO A 513 15.48 -12.36 10.79
CA PRO A 513 15.32 -13.02 9.50
C PRO A 513 16.34 -14.14 9.26
N ASN A 514 17.41 -14.21 10.03
CA ASN A 514 18.52 -15.13 9.80
C ASN A 514 18.12 -16.60 9.99
N THR A 515 18.47 -17.43 9.02
CA THR A 515 18.25 -18.89 9.03
C THR A 515 19.54 -19.62 8.68
N PRO A 516 19.74 -20.86 9.16
CA PRO A 516 20.88 -21.67 8.77
C PRO A 516 21.01 -21.82 7.25
N GLY A 517 22.20 -21.65 6.72
CA GLY A 517 22.48 -21.77 5.28
C GLY A 517 22.03 -20.59 4.42
N ALA A 518 21.46 -19.53 5.02
CA ALA A 518 21.18 -18.27 4.33
C ALA A 518 22.36 -17.29 4.51
N PRO A 519 22.62 -16.40 3.52
CA PRO A 519 23.49 -15.26 3.73
C PRO A 519 23.04 -14.43 4.93
N PHE A 520 23.99 -14.10 5.83
CA PHE A 520 23.67 -13.41 7.08
C PHE A 520 23.21 -11.98 6.82
N TRP A 521 22.10 -11.61 7.42
CA TRP A 521 21.49 -10.28 7.31
C TRP A 521 21.73 -9.49 8.60
N THR A 522 22.54 -8.43 8.50
CA THR A 522 22.94 -7.61 9.65
C THR A 522 21.84 -6.61 10.01
N ALA A 523 21.47 -6.56 11.29
CA ALA A 523 20.55 -5.55 11.80
C ALA A 523 21.18 -4.14 11.76
N LEU A 524 20.40 -3.15 11.36
CA LEU A 524 20.75 -1.74 11.44
C LEU A 524 20.83 -1.32 12.92
N ARG A 525 21.94 -0.73 13.32
CA ARG A 525 22.15 -0.17 14.66
C ARG A 525 22.44 1.33 14.57
N PRO A 526 22.17 2.13 15.64
CA PRO A 526 22.47 3.56 15.64
C PRO A 526 23.94 3.90 15.34
N SER A 527 24.85 3.01 15.75
CA SER A 527 26.30 3.14 15.54
C SER A 527 26.81 2.48 14.26
N SER A 528 25.97 1.72 13.55
CA SER A 528 26.39 1.09 12.29
C SER A 528 26.52 2.14 11.19
N SER A 529 27.63 2.06 10.43
CA SER A 529 27.72 2.80 9.18
C SER A 529 26.49 2.47 8.32
N PRO A 530 25.77 3.46 7.78
CA PRO A 530 24.66 3.22 6.85
C PRO A 530 25.06 2.34 5.66
N ALA A 531 26.36 2.30 5.38
CA ALA A 531 26.97 1.72 4.20
C ALA A 531 26.92 0.18 4.08
N ARG A 532 26.47 -0.57 5.09
CA ARG A 532 26.47 -2.07 5.03
C ARG A 532 25.32 -2.73 5.75
N SER A 533 24.26 -2.02 5.99
CA SER A 533 23.11 -2.55 6.76
C SER A 533 21.89 -2.87 5.91
N VAL A 534 22.00 -2.76 4.58
CA VAL A 534 20.95 -3.10 3.62
C VAL A 534 21.35 -4.39 2.90
N GLN A 535 20.47 -5.38 2.92
CA GLN A 535 20.67 -6.64 2.21
C GLN A 535 20.14 -6.52 0.79
N SER A 536 20.98 -6.72 -0.22
CA SER A 536 20.54 -6.95 -1.59
C SER A 536 19.79 -8.28 -1.66
N LEU A 537 18.70 -8.30 -2.39
CA LEU A 537 17.92 -9.49 -2.71
C LEU A 537 17.83 -9.60 -4.24
N ALA A 538 18.77 -10.30 -4.83
CA ALA A 538 18.87 -10.55 -6.27
C ALA A 538 19.06 -12.04 -6.55
N PRO A 539 18.64 -12.55 -7.72
CA PRO A 539 18.81 -13.95 -8.07
C PRO A 539 20.26 -14.30 -8.39
N GLY A 540 20.57 -15.59 -8.36
CA GLY A 540 21.88 -16.13 -8.73
C GLY A 540 22.91 -16.15 -7.59
N PRO A 541 24.06 -16.78 -7.83
CA PRO A 541 25.14 -16.85 -6.85
C PRO A 541 25.66 -15.48 -6.45
N GLY A 542 25.72 -15.21 -5.15
CA GLY A 542 26.18 -13.92 -4.63
C GLY A 542 25.16 -12.77 -4.76
N GLY A 543 23.95 -13.00 -5.28
CA GLY A 543 22.91 -11.97 -5.41
C GLY A 543 22.39 -11.44 -4.06
N ILE A 544 22.49 -12.26 -3.00
CA ILE A 544 22.13 -11.87 -1.64
C ILE A 544 23.41 -11.50 -0.88
N HIS A 545 23.61 -10.20 -0.66
CA HIS A 545 24.81 -9.66 0.02
C HIS A 545 24.53 -8.26 0.59
N PRO A 546 25.31 -7.80 1.58
CA PRO A 546 25.20 -6.43 2.07
C PRO A 546 25.59 -5.39 1.00
N VAL A 547 24.82 -4.30 0.90
CA VAL A 547 25.07 -3.18 -0.03
C VAL A 547 25.02 -1.84 0.69
N ASP A 548 25.78 -0.89 0.18
CA ASP A 548 25.72 0.51 0.58
C ASP A 548 24.64 1.26 -0.22
N ALA A 549 23.38 1.02 0.13
CA ALA A 549 22.26 1.72 -0.50
C ALA A 549 22.29 3.24 -0.24
N TYR A 550 22.86 3.70 0.86
CA TYR A 550 22.94 5.12 1.17
C TYR A 550 23.81 5.89 0.18
N THR A 551 24.99 5.35 -0.15
CA THR A 551 25.89 5.94 -1.15
C THR A 551 25.38 5.74 -2.58
N THR A 552 24.93 4.51 -2.91
CA THR A 552 24.44 4.16 -4.25
C THR A 552 23.25 5.02 -4.68
N HIS A 553 22.33 5.31 -3.76
CA HIS A 553 21.13 6.13 -3.98
C HIS A 553 21.32 7.60 -3.60
N HIS A 554 22.57 8.07 -3.49
CA HIS A 554 22.91 9.48 -3.24
C HIS A 554 22.19 10.12 -2.04
N CYS A 555 21.91 9.36 -0.98
CA CYS A 555 21.09 9.83 0.11
C CYS A 555 21.72 10.99 0.91
N ALA A 556 23.06 11.09 0.95
CA ALA A 556 23.74 12.25 1.51
C ALA A 556 23.42 13.57 0.77
N PHE A 557 23.11 13.51 -0.53
CA PHE A 557 22.61 14.66 -1.27
C PHE A 557 21.17 14.99 -0.86
N TRP A 558 20.28 13.98 -0.82
CA TRP A 558 18.88 14.16 -0.51
C TRP A 558 18.60 14.55 0.93
N ASP A 559 19.44 14.12 1.89
CA ASP A 559 19.33 14.54 3.31
C ASP A 559 19.55 16.06 3.49
N ARG A 560 20.18 16.74 2.53
CA ARG A 560 20.43 18.19 2.54
C ARG A 560 19.38 19.00 1.75
N GLN A 561 18.50 18.33 0.99
CA GLN A 561 17.44 19.00 0.24
C GLN A 561 16.20 19.18 1.11
N PRO A 562 15.42 20.25 0.93
CA PRO A 562 14.08 20.35 1.55
C PRO A 562 13.20 19.19 1.11
N ARG A 563 12.45 18.69 2.05
CA ARG A 563 11.47 17.64 1.79
C ARG A 563 10.15 18.19 1.30
#